data_75ca178a156b2cbe6e2a4d091da3e639
#
_entry.id   75ca178a156b2cbe6e2a4d091da3e639
#
_cell.length_a   1.000
_cell.length_b   1.000
_cell.length_c   1.000
_cell.angle_alpha   90.00
_cell.angle_beta   90.00
_cell.angle_gamma   90.00
#
_symmetry.space_group_name_H-M   'P 1'
#
loop_
_entity.id
_entity.type
_entity.pdbx_description
1 polymer ?
#
loop_
_entity_poly.entity_id
_entity_poly.type
_entity_poly.pdbx_seq_one_letter_code
_entity_poly.pdbx_strand_id
1 'polypeptide(L)'
;MNPSTLVDIFWSPPFWFGETNISWNDFVHVNTSSYEVIYPIVAGLLLLITRGTISTYIIRLLKPFSTRGNIIQSSRYKDLEKIFNAEKSADKEQMIKAATQTGISEREAERWIRKRLKEEIKTQKLSDTSMRAAYYIFMCIYGISIIYEKQWLWDTRYCWYDYPRHRVDDKTRRYYLIQLTFYWYLTFSQVYGDSTKKRKDFWQMLLHHIATITLISFSWVSNKVRVGMLVVVLHDMADVALEIAKMFLYANFQKVSTTMYSVFALTWIVTRLYIYPKYVLYTTMVELPKIIGIAPVDILMNAFLIVLQMLHVFWTYFLIKGILNFKKKGVVEKDERSDSDDSD
;
A
#
# COMPACT_ATOMS: atom_id res chain seq x y z
N MET A 1 18.24 1.66 32.74
CA MET A 1 17.01 2.48 32.88
C MET A 1 15.85 1.58 33.25
N ASN A 2 15.08 1.99 34.25
CA ASN A 2 13.92 1.21 34.72
C ASN A 2 12.81 1.26 33.64
N PRO A 3 12.11 0.17 33.28
CA PRO A 3 11.05 0.18 32.25
C PRO A 3 9.96 1.23 32.50
N SER A 4 9.61 1.49 33.76
CA SER A 4 8.67 2.54 34.14
C SER A 4 9.10 3.94 33.72
N THR A 5 10.38 4.26 33.75
CA THR A 5 10.92 5.58 33.39
C THR A 5 10.87 5.84 31.87
N LEU A 6 11.00 4.83 31.02
CA LEU A 6 10.88 4.99 29.55
C LEU A 6 9.44 5.24 29.12
N VAL A 7 8.49 4.54 29.73
CA VAL A 7 7.05 4.74 29.48
C VAL A 7 6.63 6.13 29.95
N ASP A 8 7.09 6.57 31.11
CA ASP A 8 6.79 7.89 31.66
C ASP A 8 7.36 9.01 30.77
N ILE A 9 8.60 8.85 30.26
CA ILE A 9 9.21 9.78 29.30
C ILE A 9 8.41 9.83 28.00
N PHE A 10 8.04 8.67 27.46
CA PHE A 10 7.28 8.60 26.22
C PHE A 10 5.91 9.28 26.30
N TRP A 11 5.20 9.14 27.43
CA TRP A 11 3.89 9.77 27.61
C TRP A 11 3.96 11.16 28.25
N SER A 12 5.15 11.73 28.44
CA SER A 12 5.30 13.07 28.93
C SER A 12 5.03 14.13 27.84
N PRO A 13 4.31 15.24 28.13
CA PRO A 13 4.10 16.30 27.16
C PRO A 13 5.38 16.85 26.51
N PRO A 14 6.52 17.02 27.24
CA PRO A 14 7.76 17.48 26.64
C PRO A 14 8.31 16.58 25.51
N PHE A 15 8.06 15.26 25.56
CA PHE A 15 8.45 14.36 24.49
C PHE A 15 7.72 14.69 23.18
N TRP A 16 6.42 15.01 23.25
CA TRP A 16 5.55 15.23 22.09
C TRP A 16 5.56 16.69 21.61
N PHE A 17 5.76 17.65 22.49
CA PHE A 17 5.56 19.08 22.23
C PHE A 17 6.79 19.95 22.53
N GLY A 18 7.89 19.38 22.99
CA GLY A 18 9.08 20.11 23.41
C GLY A 18 8.92 20.77 24.80
N GLU A 19 9.85 21.66 25.13
CA GLU A 19 9.83 22.43 26.38
C GLU A 19 8.80 23.58 26.32
N THR A 20 7.53 23.21 26.25
CA THR A 20 6.41 24.17 26.22
C THR A 20 5.52 23.92 27.44
N ASN A 21 4.81 24.96 27.91
CA ASN A 21 3.78 24.84 28.95
C ASN A 21 2.49 24.18 28.42
N ILE A 22 2.63 23.20 27.51
CA ILE A 22 1.53 22.48 26.87
C ILE A 22 1.30 21.19 27.67
N SER A 23 0.06 20.96 28.07
CA SER A 23 -0.41 19.76 28.71
C SER A 23 -1.33 18.94 27.78
N TRP A 24 -1.57 17.66 28.09
CA TRP A 24 -2.57 16.86 27.37
C TRP A 24 -3.97 17.46 27.43
N ASN A 25 -4.29 18.25 28.45
CA ASN A 25 -5.58 18.93 28.58
C ASN A 25 -5.78 20.04 27.55
N ASP A 26 -4.70 20.63 27.02
CA ASP A 26 -4.78 21.61 25.93
C ASP A 26 -5.29 21.02 24.63
N PHE A 27 -5.26 19.67 24.50
CA PHE A 27 -5.71 18.91 23.33
C PHE A 27 -7.17 18.48 23.39
N VAL A 28 -7.85 18.60 24.53
CA VAL A 28 -9.27 18.22 24.68
C VAL A 28 -10.16 18.94 23.64
N HIS A 29 -9.77 20.12 23.20
CA HIS A 29 -10.50 20.91 22.21
C HIS A 29 -10.05 20.73 20.76
N VAL A 30 -9.01 19.91 20.51
CA VAL A 30 -8.36 19.79 19.20
C VAL A 30 -8.95 18.68 18.32
N ASN A 31 -9.85 17.87 18.83
CA ASN A 31 -10.48 16.74 18.12
C ASN A 31 -9.52 15.57 17.78
N THR A 32 -8.34 15.49 18.36
CA THR A 32 -7.45 14.33 18.23
C THR A 32 -7.34 13.62 19.55
N SER A 33 -7.80 12.37 19.62
CA SER A 33 -7.61 11.52 20.80
C SER A 33 -6.56 10.44 20.51
N SER A 34 -5.58 10.29 21.39
CA SER A 34 -4.55 9.26 21.25
C SER A 34 -5.12 7.84 21.20
N TYR A 35 -6.28 7.61 21.79
CA TYR A 35 -6.95 6.30 21.76
C TYR A 35 -7.52 5.93 20.38
N GLU A 36 -7.74 6.89 19.52
CA GLU A 36 -8.31 6.65 18.19
C GLU A 36 -7.40 5.85 17.27
N VAL A 37 -6.09 5.84 17.49
CA VAL A 37 -5.14 5.02 16.73
C VAL A 37 -5.30 3.51 16.96
N ILE A 38 -6.08 3.09 17.98
CA ILE A 38 -6.36 1.69 18.27
C ILE A 38 -7.44 1.12 17.32
N TYR A 39 -8.49 1.89 17.03
CA TYR A 39 -9.60 1.42 16.18
C TYR A 39 -9.14 0.93 14.79
N PRO A 40 -8.21 1.61 14.09
CA PRO A 40 -7.66 1.15 12.83
C PRO A 40 -7.00 -0.23 12.88
N ILE A 41 -6.41 -0.64 14.00
CA ILE A 41 -5.81 -1.97 14.17
C ILE A 41 -6.88 -3.05 14.05
N VAL A 42 -7.97 -2.90 14.81
CA VAL A 42 -9.09 -3.84 14.81
C VAL A 42 -9.78 -3.84 13.43
N ALA A 43 -10.01 -2.66 12.86
CA ALA A 43 -10.61 -2.53 11.53
C ALA A 43 -9.73 -3.15 10.43
N GLY A 44 -8.40 -3.01 10.51
CA GLY A 44 -7.46 -3.65 9.59
C GLY A 44 -7.48 -5.17 9.67
N LEU A 45 -7.60 -5.74 10.87
CA LEU A 45 -7.79 -7.19 11.06
C LEU A 45 -9.13 -7.67 10.48
N LEU A 46 -10.21 -6.92 10.68
CA LEU A 46 -11.53 -7.24 10.11
C LEU A 46 -11.49 -7.22 8.58
N LEU A 47 -10.80 -6.24 7.98
CA LEU A 47 -10.57 -6.21 6.53
C LEU A 47 -9.80 -7.43 6.04
N LEU A 48 -8.78 -7.89 6.78
CA LEU A 48 -8.05 -9.10 6.44
C LEU A 48 -8.94 -10.34 6.45
N ILE A 49 -9.78 -10.51 7.47
CA ILE A 49 -10.73 -11.63 7.60
C ILE A 49 -11.75 -11.62 6.46
N THR A 50 -12.27 -10.44 6.11
CA THR A 50 -13.30 -10.29 5.06
C THR A 50 -12.73 -10.26 3.64
N ARG A 51 -11.39 -10.21 3.49
CA ARG A 51 -10.71 -10.15 2.17
C ARG A 51 -11.18 -11.22 1.20
N GLY A 52 -11.32 -12.48 1.64
CA GLY A 52 -11.75 -13.59 0.79
C GLY A 52 -13.12 -13.38 0.18
N THR A 53 -14.07 -12.88 0.97
CA THR A 53 -15.42 -12.52 0.50
C THR A 53 -15.38 -11.38 -0.50
N ILE A 54 -14.67 -10.30 -0.18
CA ILE A 54 -14.50 -9.13 -1.06
C ILE A 54 -13.86 -9.56 -2.40
N SER A 55 -12.79 -10.34 -2.35
CA SER A 55 -12.11 -10.87 -3.54
C SER A 55 -13.07 -11.70 -4.41
N THR A 56 -13.92 -12.53 -3.83
CA THR A 56 -14.92 -13.33 -4.55
C THR A 56 -15.91 -12.45 -5.31
N TYR A 57 -16.40 -11.36 -4.69
CA TYR A 57 -17.29 -10.40 -5.36
C TYR A 57 -16.56 -9.68 -6.51
N ILE A 58 -15.35 -9.20 -6.29
CA ILE A 58 -14.55 -8.54 -7.33
C ILE A 58 -14.28 -9.47 -8.50
N ILE A 59 -13.91 -10.74 -8.25
CA ILE A 59 -13.69 -11.74 -9.30
C ILE A 59 -14.97 -11.96 -10.11
N ARG A 60 -16.15 -11.99 -9.48
CA ARG A 60 -17.43 -12.10 -10.18
C ARG A 60 -17.71 -10.91 -11.09
N LEU A 61 -17.44 -9.69 -10.62
CA LEU A 61 -17.59 -8.45 -11.40
C LEU A 61 -16.61 -8.39 -12.58
N LEU A 62 -15.38 -8.84 -12.38
CA LEU A 62 -14.31 -8.82 -13.38
C LEU A 62 -14.34 -10.04 -14.32
N LYS A 63 -15.24 -11.00 -14.11
CA LYS A 63 -15.36 -12.24 -14.92
C LYS A 63 -15.40 -11.97 -16.43
N PRO A 64 -16.08 -10.93 -16.96
CA PRO A 64 -16.08 -10.63 -18.39
C PRO A 64 -14.69 -10.25 -18.94
N PHE A 65 -13.82 -9.69 -18.09
CA PHE A 65 -12.47 -9.23 -18.45
C PHE A 65 -11.39 -10.29 -18.18
N SER A 66 -11.76 -11.41 -17.57
CA SER A 66 -10.84 -12.51 -17.28
C SER A 66 -10.76 -13.46 -18.49
N THR A 67 -9.52 -13.86 -18.84
CA THR A 67 -9.25 -14.86 -19.92
C THR A 67 -9.75 -16.27 -19.61
N ARG A 68 -10.40 -16.47 -18.45
CA ARG A 68 -10.94 -17.75 -17.97
C ARG A 68 -11.90 -18.41 -18.96
N GLY A 69 -12.56 -17.65 -19.86
CA GLY A 69 -13.48 -18.17 -20.85
C GLY A 69 -12.85 -19.01 -21.95
N ASN A 70 -11.57 -18.80 -22.28
CA ASN A 70 -10.94 -19.41 -23.45
C ASN A 70 -10.37 -20.82 -23.20
N ILE A 71 -10.17 -21.23 -21.95
CA ILE A 71 -9.57 -22.54 -21.61
C ILE A 71 -10.63 -23.63 -21.42
N ILE A 72 -11.85 -23.25 -21.01
CA ILE A 72 -12.91 -24.19 -20.59
C ILE A 72 -13.82 -24.62 -21.77
N GLN A 73 -13.64 -24.06 -22.96
CA GLN A 73 -14.60 -24.29 -24.08
C GLN A 73 -14.56 -25.72 -24.68
N SER A 74 -13.60 -26.53 -24.36
CA SER A 74 -13.60 -27.94 -24.81
C SER A 74 -14.29 -28.85 -23.79
N SER A 75 -15.29 -29.60 -24.23
CA SER A 75 -16.00 -30.62 -23.41
C SER A 75 -15.04 -31.59 -22.72
N ARG A 76 -13.90 -31.85 -23.36
CA ARG A 76 -12.83 -32.76 -22.89
C ARG A 76 -12.18 -32.30 -21.57
N TYR A 77 -12.15 -30.99 -21.27
CA TYR A 77 -11.53 -30.47 -20.05
C TYR A 77 -12.52 -30.16 -18.92
N LYS A 78 -13.82 -30.45 -19.11
CA LYS A 78 -14.82 -30.23 -18.05
C LYS A 78 -14.58 -31.10 -16.82
N ASP A 79 -14.12 -32.33 -17.02
CA ASP A 79 -13.85 -33.23 -15.93
C ASP A 79 -12.55 -32.89 -15.21
N LEU A 80 -11.53 -32.41 -15.93
CA LEU A 80 -10.34 -31.82 -15.31
C LEU A 80 -10.67 -30.60 -14.44
N GLU A 81 -11.57 -29.73 -14.87
CA GLU A 81 -12.00 -28.56 -14.08
C GLU A 81 -12.77 -28.97 -12.81
N LYS A 82 -13.56 -30.05 -12.86
CA LYS A 82 -14.22 -30.61 -11.67
C LYS A 82 -13.20 -31.15 -10.67
N ILE A 83 -12.23 -31.95 -11.15
CA ILE A 83 -11.13 -32.48 -10.33
C ILE A 83 -10.32 -31.36 -9.72
N PHE A 84 -9.92 -30.37 -10.51
CA PHE A 84 -9.17 -29.22 -10.04
C PHE A 84 -9.91 -28.43 -8.94
N ASN A 85 -11.22 -28.24 -9.09
CA ASN A 85 -12.04 -27.53 -8.10
C ASN A 85 -12.32 -28.36 -6.84
N ALA A 86 -12.40 -29.68 -6.95
CA ALA A 86 -12.62 -30.58 -5.82
C ALA A 86 -11.33 -30.76 -4.98
N GLU A 87 -10.18 -30.81 -5.63
CA GLU A 87 -8.89 -31.10 -5.01
C GLU A 87 -7.99 -29.86 -4.88
N LYS A 88 -8.57 -28.68 -4.69
CA LYS A 88 -7.83 -27.40 -4.56
C LYS A 88 -6.74 -27.40 -3.49
N SER A 89 -6.83 -28.26 -2.49
CA SER A 89 -5.84 -28.41 -1.42
C SER A 89 -4.88 -29.59 -1.66
N ALA A 90 -5.07 -30.36 -2.74
CA ALA A 90 -4.24 -31.51 -3.05
C ALA A 90 -2.91 -31.10 -3.70
N ASP A 91 -1.88 -31.92 -3.48
CA ASP A 91 -0.60 -31.73 -4.13
C ASP A 91 -0.74 -31.91 -5.66
N LYS A 92 0.11 -31.21 -6.41
CA LYS A 92 0.15 -31.23 -7.88
C LYS A 92 0.20 -32.66 -8.44
N GLU A 93 0.97 -33.55 -7.80
CA GLU A 93 1.05 -34.96 -8.21
C GLU A 93 -0.28 -35.71 -8.06
N GLN A 94 -1.04 -35.45 -7.00
CA GLN A 94 -2.35 -36.02 -6.77
C GLN A 94 -3.35 -35.57 -7.84
N MET A 95 -3.32 -34.29 -8.19
CA MET A 95 -4.15 -33.73 -9.27
C MET A 95 -3.82 -34.37 -10.64
N ILE A 96 -2.54 -34.58 -10.93
CA ILE A 96 -2.11 -35.24 -12.17
C ILE A 96 -2.59 -36.69 -12.20
N LYS A 97 -2.45 -37.45 -11.10
CA LYS A 97 -2.95 -38.84 -11.00
C LYS A 97 -4.45 -38.93 -11.18
N ALA A 98 -5.22 -38.03 -10.53
CA ALA A 98 -6.67 -37.97 -10.71
C ALA A 98 -7.08 -37.64 -12.15
N ALA A 99 -6.34 -36.71 -12.79
CA ALA A 99 -6.59 -36.32 -14.17
C ALA A 99 -6.30 -37.44 -15.18
N THR A 100 -5.26 -38.27 -14.97
CA THR A 100 -4.94 -39.40 -15.83
C THR A 100 -6.02 -40.48 -15.80
N GLN A 101 -6.77 -40.62 -14.69
CA GLN A 101 -7.93 -41.54 -14.60
C GLN A 101 -9.08 -41.16 -15.55
N THR A 102 -9.10 -39.92 -16.07
CA THR A 102 -10.10 -39.49 -17.06
C THR A 102 -9.69 -39.80 -18.51
N GLY A 103 -8.63 -40.59 -18.73
CA GLY A 103 -8.15 -40.98 -20.06
C GLY A 103 -7.33 -39.90 -20.79
N ILE A 104 -6.87 -38.88 -20.06
CA ILE A 104 -5.99 -37.84 -20.58
C ILE A 104 -4.54 -38.23 -20.27
N SER A 105 -3.60 -38.00 -21.21
CA SER A 105 -2.20 -38.30 -20.96
C SER A 105 -1.62 -37.44 -19.83
N GLU A 106 -0.71 -38.00 -19.04
CA GLU A 106 -0.07 -37.31 -17.91
C GLU A 106 0.54 -35.96 -18.31
N ARG A 107 1.25 -35.91 -19.44
CA ARG A 107 1.85 -34.69 -19.98
C ARG A 107 0.81 -33.59 -20.35
N GLU A 108 -0.36 -34.01 -20.83
CA GLU A 108 -1.46 -33.11 -21.19
C GLU A 108 -2.15 -32.59 -19.90
N ALA A 109 -2.40 -33.47 -18.95
CA ALA A 109 -2.94 -33.14 -17.63
C ALA A 109 -2.02 -32.13 -16.90
N GLU A 110 -0.71 -32.43 -16.88
CA GLU A 110 0.27 -31.56 -16.25
C GLU A 110 0.30 -30.16 -16.89
N ARG A 111 0.34 -30.06 -18.22
CA ARG A 111 0.29 -28.77 -18.94
C ARG A 111 -0.98 -27.99 -18.65
N TRP A 112 -2.12 -28.67 -18.61
CA TRP A 112 -3.39 -28.03 -18.31
C TRP A 112 -3.44 -27.52 -16.87
N ILE A 113 -3.02 -28.33 -15.87
CA ILE A 113 -2.96 -27.95 -14.45
C ILE A 113 -2.04 -26.76 -14.24
N ARG A 114 -0.82 -26.78 -14.81
CA ARG A 114 0.12 -25.64 -14.75
C ARG A 114 -0.52 -24.36 -15.30
N LYS A 115 -1.16 -24.46 -16.45
CA LYS A 115 -1.84 -23.30 -17.08
C LYS A 115 -2.98 -22.80 -16.20
N ARG A 116 -3.77 -23.71 -15.64
CA ARG A 116 -4.91 -23.38 -14.79
C ARG A 116 -4.50 -22.72 -13.48
N LEU A 117 -3.44 -23.19 -12.84
CA LEU A 117 -2.83 -22.58 -11.65
C LEU A 117 -2.32 -21.16 -11.94
N LYS A 118 -1.60 -20.97 -13.06
CA LYS A 118 -1.14 -19.64 -13.49
C LYS A 118 -2.31 -18.67 -13.68
N GLU A 119 -3.41 -19.11 -14.23
CA GLU A 119 -4.62 -18.30 -14.41
C GLU A 119 -5.32 -17.96 -13.09
N GLU A 120 -5.36 -18.92 -12.15
CA GLU A 120 -5.94 -18.68 -10.84
C GLU A 120 -5.13 -17.62 -10.07
N ILE A 121 -3.80 -17.76 -10.06
CA ILE A 121 -2.89 -16.75 -9.49
C ILE A 121 -3.09 -15.38 -10.15
N LYS A 122 -3.20 -15.34 -11.47
CA LYS A 122 -3.42 -14.11 -12.23
C LYS A 122 -4.76 -13.45 -11.89
N THR A 123 -5.82 -14.26 -11.76
CA THR A 123 -7.15 -13.78 -11.38
C THR A 123 -7.15 -13.24 -9.95
N GLN A 124 -6.44 -13.89 -9.02
CA GLN A 124 -6.30 -13.39 -7.66
C GLN A 124 -5.50 -12.08 -7.64
N LYS A 125 -4.39 -11.98 -8.37
CA LYS A 125 -3.62 -10.75 -8.52
C LYS A 125 -4.47 -9.61 -9.12
N LEU A 126 -5.33 -9.91 -10.10
CA LEU A 126 -6.26 -8.95 -10.69
C LEU A 126 -7.26 -8.44 -9.64
N SER A 127 -7.85 -9.33 -8.84
CA SER A 127 -8.76 -8.95 -7.76
C SER A 127 -8.09 -8.05 -6.73
N ASP A 128 -6.92 -8.45 -6.25
CA ASP A 128 -6.17 -7.70 -5.24
C ASP A 128 -5.74 -6.31 -5.74
N THR A 129 -5.28 -6.21 -6.98
CA THR A 129 -4.91 -4.92 -7.57
C THR A 129 -6.12 -4.04 -7.83
N SER A 130 -7.26 -4.62 -8.24
CA SER A 130 -8.50 -3.85 -8.46
C SER A 130 -9.04 -3.26 -7.16
N MET A 131 -8.95 -4.00 -6.04
CA MET A 131 -9.32 -3.50 -4.72
C MET A 131 -8.41 -2.33 -4.30
N ARG A 132 -7.09 -2.48 -4.46
CA ARG A 132 -6.14 -1.40 -4.12
C ARG A 132 -6.31 -0.19 -5.05
N ALA A 133 -6.52 -0.40 -6.35
CA ALA A 133 -6.78 0.68 -7.28
C ALA A 133 -8.02 1.51 -6.89
N ALA A 134 -9.14 0.83 -6.56
CA ALA A 134 -10.35 1.50 -6.10
C ALA A 134 -10.10 2.30 -4.80
N TYR A 135 -9.36 1.72 -3.86
CA TYR A 135 -8.98 2.39 -2.62
C TYR A 135 -8.14 3.65 -2.89
N TYR A 136 -7.03 3.53 -3.64
CA TYR A 136 -6.14 4.67 -3.90
C TYR A 136 -6.81 5.76 -4.72
N ILE A 137 -7.66 5.43 -5.70
CA ILE A 137 -8.45 6.41 -6.44
C ILE A 137 -9.36 7.18 -5.48
N PHE A 138 -10.10 6.47 -4.63
CA PHE A 138 -11.01 7.10 -3.66
C PHE A 138 -10.23 8.00 -2.67
N MET A 139 -9.15 7.48 -2.08
CA MET A 139 -8.38 8.21 -1.07
C MET A 139 -7.61 9.39 -1.66
N CYS A 140 -7.08 9.27 -2.88
CA CYS A 140 -6.44 10.39 -3.57
C CYS A 140 -7.44 11.53 -3.83
N ILE A 141 -8.61 11.24 -4.38
CA ILE A 141 -9.67 12.24 -4.62
C ILE A 141 -10.13 12.85 -3.29
N TYR A 142 -10.37 12.02 -2.28
CA TYR A 142 -10.82 12.49 -0.96
C TYR A 142 -9.75 13.34 -0.29
N GLY A 143 -8.49 12.91 -0.30
CA GLY A 143 -7.37 13.68 0.25
C GLY A 143 -7.18 15.02 -0.44
N ILE A 144 -7.17 15.05 -1.78
CA ILE A 144 -7.08 16.29 -2.57
C ILE A 144 -8.24 17.22 -2.23
N SER A 145 -9.47 16.71 -2.12
CA SER A 145 -10.65 17.54 -1.78
C SER A 145 -10.56 18.21 -0.39
N ILE A 146 -9.80 17.61 0.54
CA ILE A 146 -9.55 18.21 1.86
C ILE A 146 -8.49 19.29 1.78
N ILE A 147 -7.38 19.02 1.04
CA ILE A 147 -6.19 19.89 1.11
C ILE A 147 -6.21 21.04 0.11
N TYR A 148 -6.98 20.94 -0.98
CA TYR A 148 -6.92 21.88 -2.12
C TYR A 148 -7.12 23.35 -1.73
N GLU A 149 -8.04 23.63 -0.81
CA GLU A 149 -8.34 24.99 -0.34
C GLU A 149 -7.49 25.42 0.85
N LYS A 150 -6.61 24.57 1.34
CA LYS A 150 -5.81 24.84 2.53
C LYS A 150 -4.53 25.61 2.17
N GLN A 151 -4.24 26.66 2.92
CA GLN A 151 -3.05 27.50 2.71
C GLN A 151 -1.74 26.71 2.82
N TRP A 152 -1.69 25.72 3.72
CA TRP A 152 -0.50 24.90 3.95
C TRP A 152 -0.17 23.92 2.80
N LEU A 153 -1.06 23.75 1.82
CA LEU A 153 -0.73 23.04 0.57
C LEU A 153 0.24 23.86 -0.29
N TRP A 154 0.07 25.19 -0.31
CA TRP A 154 0.82 26.09 -1.17
C TRP A 154 2.06 26.68 -0.48
N ASP A 155 1.97 26.91 0.83
CA ASP A 155 3.05 27.38 1.68
C ASP A 155 3.13 26.52 2.95
N THR A 156 4.15 25.68 3.01
CA THR A 156 4.34 24.69 4.08
C THR A 156 4.55 25.27 5.46
N ARG A 157 4.92 26.57 5.57
CA ARG A 157 5.01 27.27 6.86
C ARG A 157 3.69 27.29 7.61
N TYR A 158 2.57 27.33 6.89
CA TYR A 158 1.23 27.24 7.50
C TYR A 158 0.93 25.87 8.13
N CYS A 159 1.76 24.85 7.94
CA CYS A 159 1.65 23.63 8.70
C CYS A 159 1.93 23.84 10.20
N TRP A 160 2.77 24.84 10.53
CA TRP A 160 3.29 25.09 11.87
C TRP A 160 2.64 26.27 12.60
N TYR A 161 1.97 27.17 11.88
CA TYR A 161 1.26 28.27 12.52
C TYR A 161 0.07 27.75 13.33
N ASP A 162 -0.15 28.35 14.51
CA ASP A 162 -1.14 27.94 15.53
C ASP A 162 -0.92 26.54 16.12
N TYR A 163 0.24 25.95 15.86
CA TYR A 163 0.61 24.68 16.46
C TYR A 163 0.79 24.86 17.99
N PRO A 164 0.34 23.93 18.80
CA PRO A 164 -0.38 22.70 18.49
C PRO A 164 -1.91 22.82 18.58
N ARG A 165 -2.46 24.03 18.71
CA ARG A 165 -3.87 24.32 19.03
C ARG A 165 -4.80 24.37 17.81
N HIS A 166 -4.29 24.15 16.60
CA HIS A 166 -5.15 24.12 15.41
C HIS A 166 -6.11 22.94 15.44
N ARG A 167 -7.38 23.21 15.11
CA ARG A 167 -8.42 22.18 15.07
C ARG A 167 -8.27 21.27 13.84
N VAL A 168 -8.49 19.97 14.05
CA VAL A 168 -8.62 18.98 13.00
C VAL A 168 -10.09 18.83 12.65
N ASP A 169 -10.43 19.02 11.38
CA ASP A 169 -11.81 18.85 10.90
C ASP A 169 -12.18 17.35 10.77
N ASP A 170 -13.48 17.05 10.80
CA ASP A 170 -13.98 15.66 10.76
C ASP A 170 -13.64 14.95 9.45
N LYS A 171 -13.44 15.68 8.34
CA LYS A 171 -13.04 15.08 7.07
C LYS A 171 -11.59 14.56 7.17
N THR A 172 -10.69 15.38 7.70
CA THR A 172 -9.30 15.01 7.96
C THR A 172 -9.19 13.86 8.95
N ARG A 173 -9.98 13.88 10.04
CA ARG A 173 -10.05 12.79 11.00
C ARG A 173 -10.42 11.46 10.33
N ARG A 174 -11.52 11.43 9.56
CA ARG A 174 -11.93 10.23 8.83
C ARG A 174 -10.87 9.76 7.84
N TYR A 175 -10.24 10.68 7.11
CA TYR A 175 -9.17 10.37 6.19
C TYR A 175 -8.02 9.62 6.89
N TYR A 176 -7.54 10.14 8.04
CA TYR A 176 -6.47 9.53 8.83
C TYR A 176 -6.82 8.12 9.33
N LEU A 177 -8.02 7.94 9.87
CA LEU A 177 -8.46 6.64 10.39
C LEU A 177 -8.60 5.60 9.27
N ILE A 178 -9.10 5.99 8.09
CA ILE A 178 -9.19 5.10 6.93
C ILE A 178 -7.79 4.74 6.43
N GLN A 179 -6.89 5.69 6.32
CA GLN A 179 -5.50 5.45 5.90
C GLN A 179 -4.79 4.50 6.86
N LEU A 180 -4.85 4.77 8.15
CA LEU A 180 -4.22 3.94 9.16
C LEU A 180 -4.80 2.51 9.16
N THR A 181 -6.12 2.37 8.99
CA THR A 181 -6.79 1.06 8.84
C THR A 181 -6.24 0.28 7.65
N PHE A 182 -6.07 0.95 6.51
CA PHE A 182 -5.59 0.29 5.30
C PHE A 182 -4.11 -0.12 5.42
N TYR A 183 -3.26 0.72 6.03
CA TYR A 183 -1.86 0.36 6.26
C TYR A 183 -1.71 -0.81 7.25
N TRP A 184 -2.55 -0.90 8.29
CA TRP A 184 -2.62 -2.08 9.15
C TRP A 184 -3.05 -3.32 8.37
N TYR A 185 -4.10 -3.21 7.55
CA TYR A 185 -4.53 -4.29 6.66
C TYR A 185 -3.41 -4.77 5.74
N LEU A 186 -2.68 -3.84 5.08
CA LEU A 186 -1.55 -4.19 4.21
C LEU A 186 -0.43 -4.90 4.97
N THR A 187 -0.10 -4.44 6.17
CA THR A 187 0.91 -5.05 7.03
C THR A 187 0.51 -6.46 7.43
N PHE A 188 -0.71 -6.65 7.91
CA PHE A 188 -1.22 -7.97 8.27
C PHE A 188 -1.27 -8.91 7.05
N SER A 189 -1.75 -8.41 5.91
CA SER A 189 -1.78 -9.17 4.67
C SER A 189 -0.37 -9.57 4.19
N GLN A 190 0.64 -8.75 4.43
CA GLN A 190 2.02 -9.06 4.08
C GLN A 190 2.64 -10.10 5.02
N VAL A 191 2.36 -10.01 6.33
CA VAL A 191 2.95 -10.90 7.34
C VAL A 191 2.26 -12.26 7.37
N TYR A 192 0.92 -12.28 7.31
CA TYR A 192 0.10 -13.50 7.42
C TYR A 192 -0.35 -14.06 6.06
N GLY A 193 -0.02 -13.38 4.95
CA GLY A 193 -0.27 -13.88 3.61
C GLY A 193 0.55 -15.12 3.29
N ASP A 194 0.21 -15.78 2.18
CA ASP A 194 0.86 -17.01 1.74
C ASP A 194 2.38 -16.82 1.61
N SER A 195 3.12 -17.47 2.51
CA SER A 195 4.58 -17.37 2.64
C SER A 195 5.33 -17.94 1.44
N THR A 196 4.67 -18.72 0.59
CA THR A 196 5.27 -19.36 -0.60
C THR A 196 5.57 -18.35 -1.71
N LYS A 197 5.03 -17.12 -1.61
CA LYS A 197 5.13 -16.07 -2.65
C LYS A 197 5.71 -14.77 -2.08
N LYS A 198 6.81 -14.86 -1.33
CA LYS A 198 7.47 -13.66 -0.79
C LYS A 198 8.05 -12.80 -1.91
N ARG A 199 7.71 -11.51 -1.91
CA ARG A 199 8.31 -10.51 -2.82
C ARG A 199 9.81 -10.38 -2.53
N LYS A 200 10.60 -10.05 -3.55
CA LYS A 200 12.05 -9.77 -3.40
C LYS A 200 12.35 -8.59 -2.47
N ASP A 201 11.42 -7.65 -2.38
CA ASP A 201 11.49 -6.46 -1.53
C ASP A 201 10.63 -6.57 -0.25
N PHE A 202 10.41 -7.80 0.27
CA PHE A 202 9.55 -8.06 1.43
C PHE A 202 9.93 -7.22 2.65
N TRP A 203 11.20 -7.20 3.03
CA TRP A 203 11.69 -6.47 4.21
C TRP A 203 11.63 -4.96 4.04
N GLN A 204 11.94 -4.46 2.85
CA GLN A 204 11.84 -3.04 2.53
C GLN A 204 10.40 -2.56 2.59
N MET A 205 9.46 -3.38 2.09
CA MET A 205 8.03 -3.07 2.14
C MET A 205 7.50 -3.12 3.57
N LEU A 206 7.96 -4.09 4.39
CA LEU A 206 7.58 -4.18 5.80
C LEU A 206 8.10 -2.96 6.58
N LEU A 207 9.36 -2.57 6.35
CA LEU A 207 9.94 -1.36 6.94
C LEU A 207 9.15 -0.10 6.53
N HIS A 208 8.74 -0.01 5.26
CA HIS A 208 7.89 1.07 4.76
C HIS A 208 6.55 1.13 5.51
N HIS A 209 5.87 -0.01 5.66
CA HIS A 209 4.59 -0.05 6.38
C HIS A 209 4.75 0.36 7.85
N ILE A 210 5.78 -0.14 8.54
CA ILE A 210 6.08 0.25 9.93
C ILE A 210 6.34 1.76 10.03
N ALA A 211 7.20 2.30 9.16
CA ALA A 211 7.50 3.72 9.12
C ALA A 211 6.24 4.57 8.87
N THR A 212 5.40 4.15 7.92
CA THR A 212 4.16 4.87 7.58
C THR A 212 3.15 4.84 8.71
N ILE A 213 2.90 3.67 9.32
CA ILE A 213 1.99 3.53 10.48
C ILE A 213 2.48 4.41 11.64
N THR A 214 3.78 4.38 11.93
CA THR A 214 4.38 5.19 12.99
C THR A 214 4.22 6.68 12.70
N LEU A 215 4.53 7.13 11.47
CA LEU A 215 4.40 8.53 11.08
C LEU A 215 2.95 9.03 11.13
N ILE A 216 1.99 8.24 10.63
CA ILE A 216 0.56 8.61 10.69
C ILE A 216 0.10 8.69 12.14
N SER A 217 0.44 7.68 12.97
CA SER A 217 0.04 7.65 14.39
C SER A 217 0.66 8.78 15.18
N PHE A 218 1.96 9.04 15.00
CA PHE A 218 2.68 10.10 15.72
C PHE A 218 2.23 11.49 15.29
N SER A 219 1.99 11.70 13.99
CA SER A 219 1.44 12.98 13.52
C SER A 219 0.04 13.24 14.06
N TRP A 220 -0.75 12.17 14.27
CA TRP A 220 -2.06 12.27 14.91
C TRP A 220 -1.94 12.67 16.38
N VAL A 221 -1.14 11.93 17.16
CA VAL A 221 -0.96 12.17 18.59
C VAL A 221 -0.34 13.56 18.88
N SER A 222 0.62 13.98 18.05
CA SER A 222 1.30 15.29 18.21
C SER A 222 0.60 16.45 17.49
N ASN A 223 -0.59 16.24 16.92
CA ASN A 223 -1.32 17.23 16.11
C ASN A 223 -0.50 17.83 14.94
N LYS A 224 0.42 17.07 14.35
CA LYS A 224 1.17 17.44 13.13
C LYS A 224 0.44 16.94 11.86
N VAL A 225 -0.89 16.97 11.92
CA VAL A 225 -1.80 16.39 10.92
C VAL A 225 -1.68 17.08 9.57
N ARG A 226 -1.41 18.40 9.54
CA ARG A 226 -1.29 19.16 8.28
C ARG A 226 -0.16 18.61 7.40
N VAL A 227 1.04 18.46 7.96
CA VAL A 227 2.17 17.89 7.22
C VAL A 227 1.96 16.40 6.94
N GLY A 228 1.38 15.64 7.88
CA GLY A 228 1.04 14.23 7.65
C GLY A 228 0.09 14.04 6.47
N MET A 229 -0.92 14.91 6.29
CA MET A 229 -1.80 14.92 5.12
C MET A 229 -1.02 15.11 3.82
N LEU A 230 -0.08 16.09 3.78
CA LEU A 230 0.76 16.30 2.60
C LEU A 230 1.56 15.05 2.24
N VAL A 231 2.16 14.39 3.24
CA VAL A 231 2.94 13.15 3.03
C VAL A 231 2.06 12.07 2.43
N VAL A 232 0.90 11.79 3.02
CA VAL A 232 0.06 10.65 2.61
C VAL A 232 -0.57 10.90 1.24
N VAL A 233 -1.16 12.08 1.00
CA VAL A 233 -1.76 12.42 -0.31
C VAL A 233 -0.70 12.37 -1.42
N LEU A 234 0.50 12.87 -1.17
CA LEU A 234 1.61 12.81 -2.12
C LEU A 234 1.97 11.35 -2.46
N HIS A 235 1.87 10.44 -1.48
CA HIS A 235 2.12 9.01 -1.68
C HIS A 235 1.00 8.35 -2.49
N ASP A 236 -0.24 8.59 -2.19
CA ASP A 236 -1.39 8.00 -2.87
C ASP A 236 -1.42 8.35 -4.38
N MET A 237 -0.97 9.56 -4.77
CA MET A 237 -0.98 9.99 -6.18
C MET A 237 -0.23 9.05 -7.14
N ALA A 238 0.93 8.55 -6.76
CA ALA A 238 1.69 7.63 -7.59
C ALA A 238 1.10 6.21 -7.58
N ASP A 239 0.54 5.81 -6.43
CA ASP A 239 0.00 4.46 -6.25
C ASP A 239 -1.28 4.22 -7.06
N VAL A 240 -2.07 5.26 -7.33
CA VAL A 240 -3.20 5.20 -8.28
C VAL A 240 -2.75 4.68 -9.65
N ALA A 241 -1.75 5.31 -10.25
CA ALA A 241 -1.28 4.93 -11.58
C ALA A 241 -0.63 3.52 -11.57
N LEU A 242 0.09 3.18 -10.51
CA LEU A 242 0.73 1.86 -10.34
C LEU A 242 -0.29 0.73 -10.31
N GLU A 243 -1.32 0.85 -9.44
CA GLU A 243 -2.30 -0.22 -9.30
C GLU A 243 -3.21 -0.33 -10.52
N ILE A 244 -3.53 0.78 -11.20
CA ILE A 244 -4.23 0.76 -12.50
C ILE A 244 -3.36 0.06 -13.55
N ALA A 245 -2.06 0.35 -13.64
CA ALA A 245 -1.16 -0.31 -14.59
C ALA A 245 -1.14 -1.83 -14.37
N LYS A 246 -1.03 -2.29 -13.11
CA LYS A 246 -1.06 -3.71 -12.75
C LYS A 246 -2.40 -4.37 -13.04
N MET A 247 -3.51 -3.69 -12.73
CA MET A 247 -4.85 -4.18 -13.03
C MET A 247 -5.01 -4.48 -14.51
N PHE A 248 -4.63 -3.55 -15.39
CA PHE A 248 -4.70 -3.75 -16.83
C PHE A 248 -3.68 -4.77 -17.36
N LEU A 249 -2.50 -4.90 -16.71
CA LEU A 249 -1.55 -5.96 -17.02
C LEU A 249 -2.16 -7.34 -16.78
N TYR A 250 -2.79 -7.55 -15.62
CA TYR A 250 -3.45 -8.82 -15.29
C TYR A 250 -4.74 -9.05 -16.08
N ALA A 251 -5.39 -8.01 -16.58
CA ALA A 251 -6.53 -8.11 -17.49
C ALA A 251 -6.13 -8.28 -18.97
N ASN A 252 -4.82 -8.38 -19.30
CA ASN A 252 -4.27 -8.50 -20.67
C ASN A 252 -4.46 -7.26 -21.58
N PHE A 253 -4.75 -6.09 -21.04
CA PHE A 253 -4.80 -4.84 -21.79
C PHE A 253 -3.41 -4.16 -21.83
N GLN A 254 -2.49 -4.75 -22.59
CA GLN A 254 -1.06 -4.38 -22.59
C GLN A 254 -0.80 -2.90 -22.89
N LYS A 255 -1.49 -2.32 -23.89
CA LYS A 255 -1.31 -0.90 -24.27
C LYS A 255 -1.67 0.04 -23.10
N VAL A 256 -2.82 -0.20 -22.45
CA VAL A 256 -3.28 0.63 -21.34
C VAL A 256 -2.34 0.46 -20.13
N SER A 257 -1.93 -0.77 -19.82
CA SER A 257 -0.96 -1.07 -18.78
C SER A 257 0.35 -0.29 -18.98
N THR A 258 0.90 -0.32 -20.20
CA THR A 258 2.14 0.39 -20.54
C THR A 258 1.99 1.90 -20.40
N THR A 259 0.89 2.48 -20.88
CA THR A 259 0.61 3.92 -20.72
C THR A 259 0.52 4.30 -19.24
N MET A 260 -0.22 3.54 -18.44
CA MET A 260 -0.35 3.79 -17.00
C MET A 260 0.98 3.60 -16.25
N TYR A 261 1.82 2.65 -16.66
CA TYR A 261 3.17 2.50 -16.11
C TYR A 261 4.06 3.72 -16.41
N SER A 262 3.93 4.32 -17.60
CA SER A 262 4.66 5.56 -17.93
C SER A 262 4.18 6.75 -17.09
N VAL A 263 2.86 6.87 -16.88
CA VAL A 263 2.27 7.87 -15.97
C VAL A 263 2.77 7.65 -14.54
N PHE A 264 2.76 6.41 -14.06
CA PHE A 264 3.32 6.06 -12.76
C PHE A 264 4.78 6.48 -12.61
N ALA A 265 5.62 6.16 -13.61
CA ALA A 265 7.05 6.49 -13.57
C ALA A 265 7.29 8.02 -13.48
N LEU A 266 6.55 8.80 -14.24
CA LEU A 266 6.62 10.27 -14.18
C LEU A 266 6.15 10.80 -12.83
N THR A 267 4.98 10.35 -12.37
CA THR A 267 4.41 10.76 -11.08
C THR A 267 5.33 10.37 -9.94
N TRP A 268 5.92 9.16 -9.97
CA TRP A 268 6.89 8.69 -8.99
C TRP A 268 8.09 9.63 -8.88
N ILE A 269 8.75 9.95 -10.00
CA ILE A 269 9.95 10.82 -10.01
C ILE A 269 9.59 12.19 -9.45
N VAL A 270 8.50 12.80 -9.90
CA VAL A 270 8.08 14.13 -9.47
C VAL A 270 7.72 14.13 -7.97
N THR A 271 6.91 13.19 -7.52
CA THR A 271 6.41 13.19 -6.14
C THR A 271 7.45 12.74 -5.13
N ARG A 272 8.24 11.69 -5.42
CA ARG A 272 9.16 11.06 -4.47
C ARG A 272 10.57 11.63 -4.47
N LEU A 273 11.07 12.04 -5.65
CA LEU A 273 12.44 12.52 -5.77
C LEU A 273 12.56 14.06 -5.82
N TYR A 274 11.47 14.75 -6.12
CA TYR A 274 11.49 16.22 -6.17
C TYR A 274 10.59 16.85 -5.10
N ILE A 275 9.27 16.59 -5.11
CA ILE A 275 8.36 17.25 -4.17
C ILE A 275 8.62 16.79 -2.72
N TYR A 276 8.79 15.52 -2.48
CA TYR A 276 8.99 15.00 -1.13
C TYR A 276 10.21 15.60 -0.42
N PRO A 277 11.43 15.60 -0.98
CA PRO A 277 12.56 16.25 -0.32
C PRO A 277 12.42 17.76 -0.24
N LYS A 278 11.91 18.44 -1.27
CA LYS A 278 11.83 19.89 -1.34
C LYS A 278 10.75 20.49 -0.42
N TYR A 279 9.62 19.80 -0.25
CA TYR A 279 8.51 20.31 0.55
C TYR A 279 8.40 19.60 1.90
N VAL A 280 8.38 18.25 1.92
CA VAL A 280 8.19 17.49 3.16
C VAL A 280 9.42 17.54 4.06
N LEU A 281 10.59 17.10 3.55
CA LEU A 281 11.81 17.12 4.37
C LEU A 281 12.25 18.55 4.71
N TYR A 282 12.12 19.47 3.79
CA TYR A 282 12.46 20.87 4.04
C TYR A 282 11.58 21.49 5.14
N THR A 283 10.26 21.31 5.07
CA THR A 283 9.37 21.90 6.09
C THR A 283 9.58 21.28 7.47
N THR A 284 9.84 19.95 7.56
CA THR A 284 10.02 19.28 8.86
C THR A 284 11.41 19.49 9.46
N MET A 285 12.45 19.66 8.64
CA MET A 285 13.83 19.77 9.11
C MET A 285 14.32 21.22 9.21
N VAL A 286 13.72 22.14 8.43
CA VAL A 286 14.20 23.53 8.35
C VAL A 286 13.16 24.53 8.88
N GLU A 287 11.90 24.43 8.46
CA GLU A 287 10.87 25.40 8.85
C GLU A 287 10.34 25.11 10.26
N LEU A 288 10.03 23.84 10.60
CA LEU A 288 9.55 23.45 11.92
C LEU A 288 10.47 23.96 13.05
N PRO A 289 11.80 23.70 13.03
CA PRO A 289 12.69 24.17 14.09
C PRO A 289 12.70 25.68 14.27
N LYS A 290 12.55 26.42 13.17
CA LYS A 290 12.57 27.90 13.19
C LYS A 290 11.27 28.51 13.72
N ILE A 291 10.13 27.82 13.55
CA ILE A 291 8.80 28.38 13.85
C ILE A 291 8.34 27.97 15.25
N ILE A 292 8.49 26.67 15.58
CA ILE A 292 7.94 26.09 16.81
C ILE A 292 8.99 25.42 17.72
N GLY A 293 10.26 25.34 17.29
CA GLY A 293 11.29 24.58 17.99
C GLY A 293 11.26 23.08 17.65
N ILE A 294 12.07 22.28 18.34
CA ILE A 294 12.19 20.83 18.13
C ILE A 294 11.75 20.08 19.38
N ALA A 295 10.79 19.19 19.23
CA ALA A 295 10.45 18.19 20.24
C ALA A 295 11.23 16.87 19.98
N PRO A 296 11.48 16.03 20.99
CA PRO A 296 12.10 14.73 20.79
C PRO A 296 11.39 13.84 19.76
N VAL A 297 10.06 13.89 19.70
CA VAL A 297 9.27 13.17 18.69
C VAL A 297 9.59 13.64 17.25
N ASP A 298 9.96 14.89 17.04
CA ASP A 298 10.30 15.42 15.72
C ASP A 298 11.57 14.79 15.15
N ILE A 299 12.54 14.53 16.04
CA ILE A 299 13.78 13.85 15.66
C ILE A 299 13.44 12.44 15.17
N LEU A 300 12.57 11.74 15.89
CA LEU A 300 12.15 10.38 15.54
C LEU A 300 11.32 10.38 14.24
N MET A 301 10.37 11.29 14.08
CA MET A 301 9.57 11.42 12.86
C MET A 301 10.45 11.77 11.66
N ASN A 302 11.39 12.68 11.80
CA ASN A 302 12.34 13.03 10.74
C ASN A 302 13.23 11.84 10.37
N ALA A 303 13.65 11.02 11.33
CA ALA A 303 14.38 9.78 11.05
C ALA A 303 13.54 8.82 10.17
N PHE A 304 12.26 8.62 10.47
CA PHE A 304 11.38 7.81 9.63
C PHE A 304 11.12 8.44 8.25
N LEU A 305 11.00 9.76 8.15
CA LEU A 305 10.90 10.44 6.85
C LEU A 305 12.15 10.25 5.99
N ILE A 306 13.35 10.26 6.60
CA ILE A 306 14.61 9.93 5.91
C ILE A 306 14.62 8.46 5.46
N VAL A 307 14.18 7.53 6.31
CA VAL A 307 14.04 6.11 5.94
C VAL A 307 13.13 5.96 4.73
N LEU A 308 11.99 6.65 4.69
CA LEU A 308 11.11 6.65 3.50
C LEU A 308 11.84 7.20 2.26
N GLN A 309 12.62 8.28 2.39
CA GLN A 309 13.39 8.81 1.26
C GLN A 309 14.42 7.79 0.74
N MET A 310 15.12 7.09 1.64
CA MET A 310 16.05 6.01 1.23
C MET A 310 15.33 4.88 0.49
N LEU A 311 14.13 4.49 0.94
CA LEU A 311 13.30 3.51 0.25
C LEU A 311 12.82 4.01 -1.12
N HIS A 312 12.50 5.30 -1.26
CA HIS A 312 12.16 5.90 -2.56
C HIS A 312 13.32 5.77 -3.55
N VAL A 313 14.55 6.04 -3.13
CA VAL A 313 15.75 5.87 -3.97
C VAL A 313 15.94 4.40 -4.32
N PHE A 314 15.80 3.49 -3.35
CA PHE A 314 15.89 2.04 -3.56
C PHE A 314 14.89 1.55 -4.62
N TRP A 315 13.61 1.91 -4.52
CA TRP A 315 12.61 1.51 -5.50
C TRP A 315 12.76 2.23 -6.85
N THR A 316 13.36 3.43 -6.88
CA THR A 316 13.69 4.11 -8.14
C THR A 316 14.67 3.29 -8.97
N TYR A 317 15.60 2.57 -8.34
CA TYR A 317 16.47 1.64 -9.06
C TYR A 317 15.67 0.56 -9.83
N PHE A 318 14.67 -0.07 -9.19
CA PHE A 318 13.79 -1.03 -9.87
C PHE A 318 12.93 -0.40 -10.96
N LEU A 319 12.48 0.83 -10.74
CA LEU A 319 11.73 1.58 -11.74
C LEU A 319 12.57 1.82 -13.00
N ILE A 320 13.80 2.29 -12.84
CA ILE A 320 14.75 2.50 -13.96
C ILE A 320 15.02 1.19 -14.69
N LYS A 321 15.27 0.11 -13.95
CA LYS A 321 15.46 -1.23 -14.53
C LYS A 321 14.26 -1.68 -15.35
N GLY A 322 13.04 -1.46 -14.84
CA GLY A 322 11.79 -1.74 -15.57
C GLY A 322 11.66 -0.92 -16.85
N ILE A 323 12.00 0.38 -16.82
CA ILE A 323 12.00 1.26 -18.00
C ILE A 323 13.01 0.78 -19.06
N LEU A 324 14.22 0.39 -18.64
CA LEU A 324 15.25 -0.11 -19.55
C LEU A 324 14.84 -1.44 -20.20
N ASN A 325 14.22 -2.33 -19.44
CA ASN A 325 13.67 -3.58 -19.97
C ASN A 325 12.53 -3.34 -20.95
N PHE A 326 11.66 -2.37 -20.65
CA PHE A 326 10.60 -1.95 -21.57
C PHE A 326 11.17 -1.43 -22.89
N LYS A 327 12.22 -0.57 -22.87
CA LYS A 327 12.87 -0.08 -24.09
C LYS A 327 13.43 -1.20 -24.97
N LYS A 328 13.92 -2.30 -24.36
CA LYS A 328 14.47 -3.46 -25.08
C LYS A 328 13.39 -4.36 -25.68
N LYS A 329 12.28 -4.58 -24.97
CA LYS A 329 11.25 -5.58 -25.31
C LYS A 329 9.97 -4.98 -25.90
N GLY A 330 9.74 -3.67 -25.79
CA GLY A 330 8.55 -2.96 -26.27
C GLY A 330 7.28 -3.20 -25.45
N VAL A 331 7.33 -4.03 -24.41
CA VAL A 331 6.18 -4.38 -23.56
C VAL A 331 6.57 -4.47 -22.10
N VAL A 332 5.63 -4.13 -21.20
CA VAL A 332 5.76 -4.37 -19.76
C VAL A 332 5.25 -5.80 -19.50
N GLU A 333 6.18 -6.74 -19.29
CA GLU A 333 5.83 -8.15 -19.09
C GLU A 333 5.54 -8.48 -17.62
N LYS A 334 6.25 -7.83 -16.68
CA LYS A 334 6.29 -8.26 -15.27
C LYS A 334 6.63 -7.12 -14.33
N ASP A 335 6.13 -7.18 -13.09
CA ASP A 335 6.66 -6.36 -12.00
C ASP A 335 8.00 -6.97 -11.53
N GLU A 336 9.10 -6.23 -11.71
CA GLU A 336 10.47 -6.68 -11.37
C GLU A 336 10.64 -7.05 -9.88
N ARG A 337 9.70 -6.63 -9.04
CA ARG A 337 9.68 -6.91 -7.60
C ARG A 337 8.90 -8.18 -7.24
N SER A 338 8.05 -8.69 -8.14
CA SER A 338 7.33 -9.94 -7.92
C SER A 338 8.25 -11.13 -8.09
N ASP A 339 8.05 -12.19 -7.30
CA ASP A 339 8.79 -13.44 -7.49
C ASP A 339 8.57 -14.02 -8.87
N SER A 340 9.63 -14.57 -9.41
CA SER A 340 9.60 -15.31 -10.66
C SER A 340 9.03 -16.71 -10.38
N ASP A 341 7.73 -16.91 -10.56
CA ASP A 341 7.16 -18.26 -10.71
C ASP A 341 7.50 -18.86 -12.11
N ASP A 342 8.54 -18.38 -12.76
CA ASP A 342 9.03 -18.87 -14.06
C ASP A 342 10.43 -19.45 -13.91
N SER A 343 10.61 -20.37 -12.97
CA SER A 343 11.64 -21.40 -13.10
C SER A 343 10.93 -22.66 -13.58
N ASP A 344 11.02 -22.87 -14.91
CA ASP A 344 10.86 -24.08 -15.74
C ASP A 344 9.64 -24.99 -15.51
#